data_cee7c2cc29d9bc750e2fbd73299476d2
#
_entry.id   cee7c2cc29d9bc750e2fbd73299476d2
#
_cell.length_a   1.000
_cell.length_b   1.000
_cell.length_c   1.000
_cell.angle_alpha   90.00
_cell.angle_beta   90.00
_cell.angle_gamma   90.00
#
_symmetry.space_group_name_H-M   'P 1'
#
loop_
_entity.id
_entity.type
_entity.pdbx_description
1 polymer ?
#
loop_
_entity_poly.entity_id
_entity_poly.type
_entity_poly.pdbx_seq_one_letter_code
_entity_poly.pdbx_strand_id
1 'polypeptide(L)'
;MPLAPELPAATGARAGENAVRQAGDAFGTAVGREEIGLYGSSEVRGFSPVAAGNVRIDGLYFDSVWLPNQRLRTTTTIRVGLSALGSPFPAPTGIVDFGLRSPGDKPAASLLISINQWGNRSAEIDAAVPITPRFSLGLGGALFGDEFYNGTGAHFQQGAVTARWTPTDQITIRPWLAISQGVDETGPIYLPAGARLPPRLPRRQFFGPAWPRYRGTAINAGAIVDWQASSIWLLRAGLFRSLFDDARSFSHLLTDVQSDGSARRLIIADPPLLFASTSGEVRLSRTIGDGPRTHIIHATLRARAGDRRFDGSDLIDLGVTTINSTETRPAPGLTFGEQQRDRVRQWTVGLAYEGRWQGVGELSVGLQRSDYSKRIGLPGRPPVATDATPLLVNVAAAVAVNSTLNVYAGFVTGLEESGIAPENAANRNEALPAITTRQFDFGLRWQIASMRVIAGGFEVRKPYFNLDPNNRFTALGDVINRGIEASISGPIMPQLSLVAGAVLLEPVVSGDVVARGLTGPRPVGAIRRRIEAGADWRPGFAPGLSFDINVAHASRQTATVANDVNIPTRTLVDVGARYAFKLARNPSVLRVQITNIADFQGWELRGAGAYDLIQGRLASAYLTVDF
;
A
#
# COMPACT_ATOMS: atom_id res chain seq x y z
N MET A 1 14.67 -8.66 26.88
CA MET A 1 14.44 -8.06 25.54
C MET A 1 13.29 -7.08 25.67
N PRO A 2 13.37 -5.84 25.21
CA PRO A 2 12.26 -4.90 25.31
C PRO A 2 11.06 -5.43 24.51
N LEU A 3 9.89 -5.35 25.10
CA LEU A 3 8.59 -5.79 24.54
C LEU A 3 8.09 -4.92 23.37
N ALA A 4 8.63 -3.72 23.23
CA ALA A 4 8.38 -2.88 22.08
C ALA A 4 9.44 -3.16 21.01
N PRO A 5 9.08 -3.27 19.72
CA PRO A 5 10.08 -3.17 18.67
C PRO A 5 10.83 -1.86 18.90
N GLU A 6 12.17 -1.90 18.83
CA GLU A 6 12.96 -0.67 18.80
C GLU A 6 12.39 0.20 17.67
N LEU A 7 11.67 1.23 18.07
CA LEU A 7 11.21 2.25 17.13
C LEU A 7 12.49 2.82 16.52
N PRO A 8 12.61 2.90 15.19
CA PRO A 8 13.74 3.56 14.56
C PRO A 8 13.87 4.93 15.19
N ALA A 9 15.09 5.32 15.51
CA ALA A 9 15.37 6.56 16.19
C ALA A 9 14.61 7.70 15.52
N ALA A 10 13.67 8.27 16.23
CA ALA A 10 12.82 9.34 15.75
C ALA A 10 13.70 10.57 15.55
N THR A 11 14.12 10.80 14.34
CA THR A 11 14.97 11.93 13.98
C THR A 11 14.26 12.75 12.92
N GLY A 12 14.25 14.07 13.07
CA GLY A 12 13.96 14.97 11.98
C GLY A 12 15.01 14.86 10.85
N ALA A 13 16.07 14.08 11.04
CA ALA A 13 17.18 13.88 10.12
C ALA A 13 16.82 12.88 9.00
N ARG A 14 17.06 13.25 7.74
CA ARG A 14 16.70 12.48 6.54
C ARG A 14 17.89 12.12 5.64
N ALA A 15 19.06 12.74 5.87
CA ALA A 15 20.26 12.47 5.05
C ALA A 15 20.71 11.00 5.08
N GLY A 16 20.30 10.24 6.11
CA GLY A 16 20.59 8.81 6.25
C GLY A 16 19.55 7.87 5.63
N GLU A 17 18.47 8.38 5.01
CA GLU A 17 17.42 7.55 4.40
C GLU A 17 18.00 6.71 3.25
N ASN A 18 17.79 5.37 3.30
CA ASN A 18 18.24 4.43 2.29
C ASN A 18 17.46 3.11 2.44
N ALA A 19 16.56 2.83 1.50
CA ALA A 19 15.67 1.67 1.57
C ALA A 19 16.44 0.33 1.48
N VAL A 20 17.46 0.21 0.63
CA VAL A 20 18.25 -1.02 0.48
C VAL A 20 18.99 -1.39 1.76
N ARG A 21 19.53 -0.39 2.48
CA ARG A 21 20.27 -0.65 3.72
C ARG A 21 19.38 -0.89 4.94
N GLN A 22 18.15 -0.39 4.90
CA GLN A 22 17.20 -0.49 6.02
C GLN A 22 16.20 -1.64 5.86
N ALA A 23 16.14 -2.27 4.67
CA ALA A 23 15.26 -3.40 4.43
C ALA A 23 15.69 -4.64 5.23
N GLY A 24 14.78 -5.17 6.02
CA GLY A 24 14.97 -6.42 6.76
C GLY A 24 14.77 -7.68 5.91
N ASP A 25 14.05 -7.54 4.80
CA ASP A 25 13.80 -8.57 3.78
C ASP A 25 13.46 -7.89 2.44
N ALA A 26 13.21 -8.68 1.39
CA ALA A 26 12.84 -8.20 0.07
C ALA A 26 11.32 -8.21 -0.18
N PHE A 27 10.49 -8.29 0.85
CA PHE A 27 9.03 -8.31 0.63
C PHE A 27 8.47 -6.91 0.39
N GLY A 28 8.95 -5.89 1.08
CA GLY A 28 8.61 -4.51 0.76
C GLY A 28 8.97 -3.57 1.92
N THR A 29 9.83 -2.61 1.60
CA THR A 29 10.27 -1.57 2.53
C THR A 29 10.36 -0.24 1.79
N ALA A 30 9.69 0.79 2.33
CA ALA A 30 9.88 2.17 1.87
C ALA A 30 10.41 3.03 3.01
N VAL A 31 11.38 3.89 2.70
CA VAL A 31 12.02 4.84 3.63
C VAL A 31 12.19 6.17 2.92
N GLY A 32 11.54 7.21 3.43
CA GLY A 32 11.53 8.51 2.78
C GLY A 32 10.94 8.43 1.37
N ARG A 33 11.78 8.75 0.36
CA ARG A 33 11.41 8.68 -1.07
C ARG A 33 11.79 7.37 -1.77
N GLU A 34 12.43 6.46 -1.06
CA GLU A 34 12.94 5.22 -1.62
C GLU A 34 12.06 4.04 -1.24
N GLU A 35 11.91 3.11 -2.18
CA GLU A 35 11.16 1.87 -2.00
C GLU A 35 11.92 0.71 -2.64
N ILE A 36 11.90 -0.45 -1.99
CA ILE A 36 12.47 -1.70 -2.49
C ILE A 36 11.60 -2.88 -2.05
N GLY A 37 11.37 -3.83 -2.92
CA GLY A 37 10.77 -5.11 -2.58
C GLY A 37 9.74 -5.61 -3.59
N LEU A 38 9.43 -6.91 -3.49
CA LEU A 38 8.50 -7.65 -4.35
C LEU A 38 7.05 -7.14 -4.27
N TYR A 39 6.67 -6.57 -3.13
CA TYR A 39 5.30 -6.21 -2.79
C TYR A 39 5.22 -4.74 -2.38
N GLY A 40 4.07 -4.15 -2.63
CA GLY A 40 3.72 -2.80 -2.22
C GLY A 40 2.39 -2.77 -1.48
N SER A 41 1.97 -1.58 -1.06
CA SER A 41 0.70 -1.40 -0.37
C SER A 41 -0.53 -1.79 -1.21
N SER A 42 -0.41 -1.77 -2.54
CA SER A 42 -1.48 -2.11 -3.47
C SER A 42 -1.57 -3.60 -3.81
N GLU A 43 -0.45 -4.36 -3.68
CA GLU A 43 -0.43 -5.77 -4.09
C GLU A 43 0.57 -6.59 -3.25
N VAL A 44 0.06 -7.69 -2.67
CA VAL A 44 0.81 -8.75 -1.99
C VAL A 44 0.25 -10.08 -2.46
N ARG A 45 1.09 -10.95 -3.08
CA ARG A 45 0.68 -12.28 -3.56
C ARG A 45 -0.56 -12.26 -4.47
N GLY A 46 -0.74 -11.17 -5.26
CA GLY A 46 -1.85 -10.95 -6.17
C GLY A 46 -3.13 -10.40 -5.54
N PHE A 47 -3.11 -9.99 -4.28
CA PHE A 47 -4.23 -9.32 -3.59
C PHE A 47 -3.79 -7.99 -2.97
N SER A 48 -4.74 -7.07 -2.77
CA SER A 48 -4.46 -5.79 -2.13
C SER A 48 -4.68 -5.86 -0.62
N PRO A 49 -3.63 -5.68 0.21
CA PRO A 49 -3.77 -5.60 1.65
C PRO A 49 -4.55 -4.34 2.08
N VAL A 50 -4.43 -3.24 1.34
CA VAL A 50 -5.20 -2.00 1.62
C VAL A 50 -6.68 -2.22 1.38
N ALA A 51 -7.07 -2.80 0.24
CA ALA A 51 -8.46 -3.13 -0.06
C ALA A 51 -9.05 -4.16 0.93
N ALA A 52 -8.21 -5.06 1.45
CA ALA A 52 -8.58 -6.03 2.48
C ALA A 52 -8.67 -5.42 3.91
N GLY A 53 -8.38 -4.12 4.09
CA GLY A 53 -8.38 -3.47 5.40
C GLY A 53 -7.23 -3.89 6.33
N ASN A 54 -6.12 -4.37 5.77
CA ASN A 54 -4.95 -4.86 6.51
C ASN A 54 -3.87 -3.80 6.68
N VAL A 55 -4.27 -2.59 7.02
CA VAL A 55 -3.37 -1.46 7.26
C VAL A 55 -3.16 -1.26 8.76
N ARG A 56 -1.93 -0.90 9.16
CA ARG A 56 -1.53 -0.60 10.53
C ARG A 56 -0.76 0.71 10.59
N ILE A 57 -0.80 1.35 11.76
CA ILE A 57 0.14 2.42 12.15
C ILE A 57 0.82 1.95 13.44
N ASP A 58 2.15 1.80 13.39
CA ASP A 58 2.96 1.22 14.48
C ASP A 58 2.36 -0.10 15.03
N GLY A 59 1.89 -0.97 14.12
CA GLY A 59 1.32 -2.27 14.44
C GLY A 59 -0.11 -2.25 15.00
N LEU A 60 -0.80 -1.11 15.12
CA LEU A 60 -2.19 -0.99 15.54
C LEU A 60 -3.12 -0.81 14.32
N TYR A 61 -4.32 -1.38 14.40
CA TYR A 61 -5.30 -1.39 13.32
C TYR A 61 -5.76 0.01 12.92
N PHE A 62 -5.61 0.32 11.63
CA PHE A 62 -6.02 1.57 11.00
C PHE A 62 -6.85 1.28 9.74
N ASP A 63 -8.11 1.69 9.72
CA ASP A 63 -8.96 1.60 8.52
C ASP A 63 -8.81 2.87 7.69
N SER A 64 -8.01 2.78 6.64
CA SER A 64 -7.59 3.90 5.81
C SER A 64 -8.52 4.09 4.62
N VAL A 65 -9.12 5.26 4.48
CA VAL A 65 -9.78 5.70 3.23
C VAL A 65 -8.81 6.43 2.30
N TRP A 66 -7.74 6.99 2.88
CA TRP A 66 -6.59 7.57 2.17
C TRP A 66 -5.31 7.28 2.96
N LEU A 67 -4.26 6.83 2.28
CA LEU A 67 -3.02 6.44 2.95
C LEU A 67 -2.35 7.65 3.63
N PRO A 68 -1.69 7.44 4.79
CA PRO A 68 -0.92 8.48 5.47
C PRO A 68 0.16 9.07 4.56
N ASN A 69 0.29 10.39 4.55
CA ASN A 69 1.30 11.08 3.75
C ASN A 69 2.73 10.86 4.27
N GLN A 70 3.73 11.20 3.45
CA GLN A 70 5.14 10.99 3.79
C GLN A 70 5.64 11.88 4.94
N ARG A 71 4.92 12.98 5.28
CA ARG A 71 5.29 13.83 6.42
C ARG A 71 4.94 13.18 7.76
N LEU A 72 3.93 12.28 7.74
CA LEU A 72 3.50 11.54 8.92
C LEU A 72 4.34 10.28 9.16
N ARG A 73 4.82 9.62 8.11
CA ARG A 73 5.48 8.31 8.20
C ARG A 73 6.99 8.39 8.00
N THR A 74 7.74 7.53 8.67
CA THR A 74 9.18 7.31 8.44
C THR A 74 9.40 6.12 7.52
N THR A 75 8.61 5.05 7.70
CA THR A 75 8.76 3.78 6.99
C THR A 75 7.41 3.24 6.56
N THR A 76 7.43 2.41 5.53
CA THR A 76 6.34 1.48 5.20
C THR A 76 6.95 0.09 5.10
N THR A 77 6.37 -0.88 5.81
CA THR A 77 6.83 -2.27 5.77
C THR A 77 5.70 -3.19 5.37
N ILE A 78 5.96 -4.07 4.42
CA ILE A 78 5.05 -5.14 4.04
C ILE A 78 5.41 -6.39 4.83
N ARG A 79 4.46 -6.91 5.61
CA ARG A 79 4.64 -8.13 6.39
C ARG A 79 3.77 -9.25 5.84
N VAL A 80 4.37 -10.36 5.47
CA VAL A 80 3.68 -11.51 4.88
C VAL A 80 4.39 -12.82 5.27
N GLY A 81 3.65 -13.91 5.42
CA GLY A 81 4.21 -15.21 5.79
C GLY A 81 5.05 -15.14 7.06
N LEU A 82 6.30 -15.61 6.98
CA LEU A 82 7.22 -15.62 8.13
C LEU A 82 7.54 -14.20 8.64
N SER A 83 7.55 -13.16 7.79
CA SER A 83 7.79 -11.79 8.24
C SER A 83 6.63 -11.22 9.09
N ALA A 84 5.46 -11.87 9.07
CA ALA A 84 4.32 -11.54 9.91
C ALA A 84 4.31 -12.28 11.28
N LEU A 85 5.23 -13.22 11.53
CA LEU A 85 5.42 -13.81 12.87
C LEU A 85 5.77 -12.70 13.88
N GLY A 86 5.17 -12.80 15.07
CA GLY A 86 5.24 -11.74 16.08
C GLY A 86 4.17 -10.66 15.92
N SER A 87 3.28 -10.79 14.93
CA SER A 87 2.00 -10.08 14.89
C SER A 87 0.95 -10.99 15.52
N PRO A 88 0.25 -10.60 16.61
CA PRO A 88 -0.73 -11.46 17.29
C PRO A 88 -1.83 -11.96 16.36
N PHE A 89 -2.18 -11.13 15.35
CA PHE A 89 -3.19 -11.42 14.35
C PHE A 89 -2.66 -11.06 12.96
N PRO A 90 -1.94 -11.97 12.28
CA PRO A 90 -1.54 -11.80 10.90
C PRO A 90 -2.75 -11.77 9.96
N ALA A 91 -2.54 -11.34 8.71
CA ALA A 91 -3.60 -11.24 7.72
C ALA A 91 -3.25 -12.05 6.46
N PRO A 92 -4.23 -12.74 5.82
CA PRO A 92 -3.99 -13.60 4.66
C PRO A 92 -3.38 -12.87 3.46
N THR A 93 -3.75 -11.62 3.24
CA THR A 93 -3.28 -10.79 2.11
C THR A 93 -2.08 -9.91 2.47
N GLY A 94 -1.39 -10.22 3.59
CA GLY A 94 -0.30 -9.41 4.13
C GLY A 94 -0.78 -8.18 4.91
N ILE A 95 0.15 -7.53 5.58
CA ILE A 95 -0.07 -6.32 6.39
C ILE A 95 0.80 -5.20 5.83
N VAL A 96 0.21 -4.02 5.64
CA VAL A 96 0.92 -2.75 5.40
C VAL A 96 1.06 -2.04 6.73
N ASP A 97 2.27 -1.90 7.24
CA ASP A 97 2.55 -1.24 8.52
C ASP A 97 3.32 0.05 8.30
N PHE A 98 2.72 1.18 8.67
CA PHE A 98 3.32 2.50 8.60
C PHE A 98 3.98 2.86 9.93
N GLY A 99 5.28 3.10 9.91
CA GLY A 99 6.00 3.66 11.05
C GLY A 99 5.69 5.14 11.20
N LEU A 100 5.12 5.53 12.35
CA LEU A 100 4.79 6.92 12.65
C LEU A 100 6.08 7.74 12.86
N ARG A 101 6.15 8.92 12.24
CA ARG A 101 7.20 9.92 12.52
C ARG A 101 6.96 10.55 13.88
N SER A 102 7.66 10.05 14.89
CA SER A 102 7.56 10.55 16.27
C SER A 102 8.75 11.44 16.60
N PRO A 103 8.57 12.65 17.17
CA PRO A 103 9.69 13.53 17.50
C PRO A 103 10.56 12.95 18.61
N GLY A 104 11.89 13.12 18.45
CA GLY A 104 12.90 12.72 19.43
C GLY A 104 13.06 13.70 20.58
N ASP A 105 14.05 13.42 21.45
CA ASP A 105 14.40 14.26 22.61
C ASP A 105 15.41 15.39 22.26
N LYS A 106 15.93 15.38 21.04
CA LYS A 106 16.89 16.37 20.55
C LYS A 106 16.25 17.19 19.43
N PRO A 107 16.52 18.49 19.34
CA PRO A 107 16.11 19.30 18.21
C PRO A 107 16.77 18.76 16.95
N ALA A 108 16.02 18.66 15.88
CA ALA A 108 16.49 18.27 14.56
C ALA A 108 15.57 18.87 13.51
N ALA A 109 16.12 19.23 12.37
CA ALA A 109 15.34 19.64 11.21
C ALA A 109 15.99 19.09 9.94
N SER A 110 15.19 18.87 8.90
CA SER A 110 15.67 18.45 7.59
C SER A 110 14.94 19.22 6.50
N LEU A 111 15.69 19.75 5.55
CA LEU A 111 15.18 20.36 4.33
C LEU A 111 15.57 19.48 3.15
N LEU A 112 14.58 19.12 2.31
CA LEU A 112 14.82 18.44 1.05
C LEU A 112 14.26 19.27 -0.10
N ILE A 113 15.08 19.52 -1.11
CA ILE A 113 14.70 20.19 -2.34
C ILE A 113 14.97 19.24 -3.50
N SER A 114 14.03 19.12 -4.44
CA SER A 114 14.20 18.26 -5.60
C SER A 114 13.82 18.93 -6.91
N ILE A 115 14.42 18.42 -7.98
CA ILE A 115 14.10 18.77 -9.36
C ILE A 115 14.22 17.51 -10.23
N ASN A 116 13.46 17.45 -11.33
CA ASN A 116 13.64 16.43 -12.35
C ASN A 116 13.75 17.03 -13.76
N GLN A 117 14.05 16.19 -14.75
CA GLN A 117 14.23 16.61 -16.14
C GLN A 117 12.97 17.18 -16.81
N TRP A 118 11.79 16.97 -16.22
CA TRP A 118 10.51 17.50 -16.72
C TRP A 118 10.14 18.86 -16.09
N GLY A 119 11.01 19.40 -15.24
CA GLY A 119 10.78 20.68 -14.57
C GLY A 119 10.02 20.57 -13.26
N ASN A 120 9.67 19.36 -12.80
CA ASN A 120 9.03 19.17 -11.50
C ASN A 120 9.95 19.65 -10.38
N ARG A 121 9.34 20.28 -9.38
CA ARG A 121 10.05 20.83 -8.23
C ARG A 121 9.31 20.47 -6.96
N SER A 122 10.07 20.13 -5.93
CA SER A 122 9.48 19.99 -4.61
C SER A 122 10.37 20.57 -3.52
N ALA A 123 9.74 20.99 -2.44
CA ALA A 123 10.40 21.36 -1.20
C ALA A 123 9.70 20.66 -0.05
N GLU A 124 10.47 20.04 0.83
CA GLU A 124 9.99 19.31 2.00
C GLU A 124 10.75 19.73 3.23
N ILE A 125 10.07 19.94 4.34
CA ILE A 125 10.66 20.22 5.64
C ILE A 125 10.09 19.26 6.67
N ASP A 126 10.95 18.74 7.53
CA ASP A 126 10.58 17.99 8.73
C ASP A 126 11.39 18.53 9.91
N ALA A 127 10.75 18.70 11.06
CA ALA A 127 11.41 19.19 12.26
C ALA A 127 10.93 18.44 13.51
N ALA A 128 11.84 18.21 14.46
CA ALA A 128 11.58 17.74 15.80
C ALA A 128 11.97 18.84 16.80
N VAL A 129 11.02 19.31 17.59
CA VAL A 129 11.17 20.41 18.54
C VAL A 129 10.86 19.90 19.94
N PRO A 130 11.85 19.53 20.77
CA PRO A 130 11.63 19.23 22.17
C PRO A 130 11.27 20.52 22.93
N ILE A 131 10.11 20.52 23.58
CA ILE A 131 9.59 21.65 24.36
C ILE A 131 9.98 21.49 25.84
N THR A 132 9.87 20.27 26.33
CA THR A 132 10.29 19.84 27.67
C THR A 132 10.94 18.46 27.59
N PRO A 133 11.63 17.96 28.63
CA PRO A 133 12.15 16.60 28.64
C PRO A 133 11.08 15.52 28.42
N ARG A 134 9.79 15.85 28.67
CA ARG A 134 8.66 14.93 28.54
C ARG A 134 7.71 15.24 27.39
N PHE A 135 7.92 16.33 26.65
CA PHE A 135 7.05 16.74 25.57
C PHE A 135 7.83 17.27 24.37
N SER A 136 7.63 16.65 23.22
CA SER A 136 8.24 17.04 21.94
C SER A 136 7.19 17.16 20.85
N LEU A 137 7.38 18.12 19.94
CA LEU A 137 6.56 18.32 18.74
C LEU A 137 7.34 17.95 17.49
N GLY A 138 6.67 17.27 16.55
CA GLY A 138 7.14 17.05 15.20
C GLY A 138 6.29 17.85 14.22
N LEU A 139 6.94 18.52 13.27
CA LEU A 139 6.30 19.31 12.22
C LEU A 139 6.82 18.84 10.88
N GLY A 140 5.92 18.67 9.90
CA GLY A 140 6.26 18.31 8.53
C GLY A 140 5.47 19.14 7.53
N GLY A 141 6.11 19.59 6.46
CA GLY A 141 5.48 20.29 5.36
C GLY A 141 6.10 19.88 4.03
N ALA A 142 5.31 19.86 2.95
CA ALA A 142 5.80 19.62 1.60
C ALA A 142 4.95 20.29 0.55
N LEU A 143 5.61 20.78 -0.50
CA LEU A 143 5.00 21.32 -1.71
C LEU A 143 5.58 20.59 -2.91
N PHE A 144 4.71 20.16 -3.83
CA PHE A 144 5.08 19.47 -5.06
C PHE A 144 4.41 20.16 -6.26
N GLY A 145 5.19 20.43 -7.29
CA GLY A 145 4.69 20.78 -8.60
C GLY A 145 5.18 19.73 -9.57
N ASP A 146 4.27 18.91 -10.08
CA ASP A 146 4.57 17.74 -10.89
C ASP A 146 4.00 17.85 -12.30
N GLU A 147 4.76 17.35 -13.28
CA GLU A 147 4.31 17.03 -14.64
C GLU A 147 4.52 15.53 -14.84
N PHE A 148 3.48 14.82 -15.23
CA PHE A 148 3.53 13.36 -15.36
C PHE A 148 3.96 12.91 -16.77
N TYR A 149 4.22 11.62 -16.92
CA TYR A 149 4.65 10.97 -18.16
C TYR A 149 3.67 11.11 -19.33
N ASN A 150 2.40 11.36 -19.05
CA ASN A 150 1.32 11.61 -20.03
C ASN A 150 1.09 13.09 -20.31
N GLY A 151 1.92 13.98 -19.76
CA GLY A 151 1.84 15.44 -19.97
C GLY A 151 0.81 16.16 -19.11
N THR A 152 0.16 15.47 -18.14
CA THR A 152 -0.72 16.14 -17.18
C THR A 152 0.08 16.82 -16.08
N GLY A 153 -0.39 18.00 -15.64
CA GLY A 153 0.20 18.74 -14.54
C GLY A 153 -0.53 18.53 -13.23
N ALA A 154 0.21 18.57 -12.11
CA ALA A 154 -0.36 18.44 -10.78
C ALA A 154 0.32 19.34 -9.76
N HIS A 155 -0.43 19.72 -8.72
CA HIS A 155 0.08 20.43 -7.55
C HIS A 155 -0.41 19.73 -6.28
N PHE A 156 0.52 19.35 -5.41
CA PHE A 156 0.21 18.71 -4.14
C PHE A 156 0.83 19.47 -2.98
N GLN A 157 0.10 19.52 -1.87
CA GLN A 157 0.56 20.06 -0.60
C GLN A 157 0.35 19.01 0.48
N GLN A 158 1.32 18.88 1.38
CA GLN A 158 1.24 17.96 2.51
C GLN A 158 1.68 18.66 3.78
N GLY A 159 0.98 18.38 4.87
CA GLY A 159 1.35 18.81 6.21
C GLY A 159 1.16 17.69 7.21
N ALA A 160 1.97 17.68 8.27
CA ALA A 160 1.76 16.81 9.42
C ALA A 160 2.24 17.50 10.70
N VAL A 161 1.52 17.23 11.78
CA VAL A 161 1.91 17.56 13.14
C VAL A 161 1.85 16.27 13.95
N THR A 162 2.90 15.97 14.66
CA THR A 162 3.00 14.83 15.59
C THR A 162 3.47 15.35 16.95
N ALA A 163 3.08 14.68 18.02
CA ALA A 163 3.66 14.96 19.32
C ALA A 163 4.04 13.66 20.03
N ARG A 164 4.98 13.76 20.95
CA ARG A 164 5.31 12.72 21.91
C ARG A 164 5.25 13.33 23.30
N TRP A 165 4.37 12.78 24.10
CA TRP A 165 4.20 13.17 25.50
C TRP A 165 4.38 11.97 26.41
N THR A 166 5.31 12.07 27.35
CA THR A 166 5.62 11.05 28.35
C THR A 166 5.30 11.59 29.76
N PRO A 167 3.99 11.63 30.15
CA PRO A 167 3.60 12.17 31.46
C PRO A 167 4.27 11.44 32.61
N THR A 168 4.53 10.16 32.44
CA THR A 168 5.34 9.33 33.36
C THR A 168 6.31 8.49 32.53
N ASP A 169 7.28 7.85 33.18
CA ASP A 169 8.23 6.96 32.49
C ASP A 169 7.57 5.69 31.93
N GLN A 170 6.33 5.41 32.36
CA GLN A 170 5.55 4.23 31.94
C GLN A 170 4.55 4.55 30.82
N ILE A 171 4.22 5.80 30.58
CA ILE A 171 3.17 6.21 29.62
C ILE A 171 3.76 7.08 28.54
N THR A 172 3.53 6.68 27.29
CA THR A 172 3.83 7.48 26.10
C THR A 172 2.55 7.70 25.32
N ILE A 173 2.23 8.95 24.99
CA ILE A 173 1.09 9.36 24.19
C ILE A 173 1.60 10.07 22.95
N ARG A 174 1.16 9.61 21.77
CA ARG A 174 1.58 10.12 20.46
C ARG A 174 0.38 10.54 19.63
N PRO A 175 -0.18 11.76 19.83
CA PRO A 175 -1.20 12.32 18.98
C PRO A 175 -0.58 12.83 17.67
N TRP A 176 -1.36 12.81 16.59
CA TRP A 176 -0.94 13.26 15.28
C TRP A 176 -2.08 13.69 14.38
N LEU A 177 -1.78 14.57 13.44
CA LEU A 177 -2.67 15.04 12.38
C LEU A 177 -1.85 15.16 11.09
N ALA A 178 -2.39 14.69 9.98
CA ALA A 178 -1.81 14.86 8.66
C ALA A 178 -2.87 15.29 7.64
N ILE A 179 -2.51 16.21 6.78
CA ILE A 179 -3.35 16.71 5.70
C ILE A 179 -2.60 16.59 4.38
N SER A 180 -3.33 16.22 3.33
CA SER A 180 -2.85 16.24 1.94
C SER A 180 -3.90 16.88 1.07
N GLN A 181 -3.49 17.78 0.19
CA GLN A 181 -4.37 18.43 -0.76
C GLN A 181 -3.76 18.34 -2.15
N GLY A 182 -4.57 17.98 -3.15
CA GLY A 182 -4.13 17.81 -4.52
C GLY A 182 -5.07 18.47 -5.50
N VAL A 183 -4.48 18.99 -6.57
CA VAL A 183 -5.16 19.42 -7.79
C VAL A 183 -4.35 18.90 -8.96
N ASP A 184 -4.95 18.11 -9.85
CA ASP A 184 -4.30 17.60 -11.03
C ASP A 184 -5.22 17.59 -12.27
N GLU A 185 -4.61 17.52 -13.44
CA GLU A 185 -5.31 17.33 -14.72
C GLU A 185 -5.61 15.84 -14.89
N THR A 186 -6.82 15.52 -15.34
CA THR A 186 -7.27 14.12 -15.49
C THR A 186 -6.75 13.53 -16.78
N GLY A 187 -5.76 12.64 -16.69
CA GLY A 187 -5.20 11.89 -17.81
C GLY A 187 -6.19 10.86 -18.37
N PRO A 188 -6.08 10.50 -19.67
CA PRO A 188 -6.95 9.52 -20.29
C PRO A 188 -6.60 8.10 -19.92
N ILE A 189 -7.64 7.25 -19.81
CA ILE A 189 -7.56 5.80 -19.75
C ILE A 189 -8.04 5.25 -21.10
N TYR A 190 -7.30 4.30 -21.67
CA TYR A 190 -7.52 3.76 -23.01
C TYR A 190 -8.19 2.39 -22.93
N LEU A 191 -9.36 2.25 -23.58
CA LEU A 191 -10.13 1.02 -23.68
C LEU A 191 -10.24 0.59 -25.16
N PRO A 192 -9.39 -0.33 -25.64
CA PRO A 192 -9.41 -0.78 -27.02
C PRO A 192 -10.69 -1.53 -27.40
N ALA A 193 -11.09 -1.37 -28.64
CA ALA A 193 -12.10 -2.23 -29.25
C ALA A 193 -11.48 -3.60 -29.58
N GLY A 194 -12.06 -4.68 -29.01
CA GLY A 194 -11.61 -6.06 -29.22
C GLY A 194 -10.33 -6.42 -28.45
N ALA A 195 -9.81 -7.61 -28.73
CA ALA A 195 -8.72 -8.24 -28.00
C ALA A 195 -7.33 -7.71 -28.42
N ARG A 196 -6.98 -6.50 -28.02
CA ARG A 196 -5.69 -5.88 -28.35
C ARG A 196 -5.25 -4.85 -27.33
N LEU A 197 -3.98 -4.47 -27.37
CA LEU A 197 -3.46 -3.30 -26.68
C LEU A 197 -3.72 -2.04 -27.52
N PRO A 198 -3.80 -0.83 -26.87
CA PRO A 198 -3.89 0.41 -27.62
C PRO A 198 -2.66 0.64 -28.52
N PRO A 199 -2.76 1.43 -29.61
CA PRO A 199 -1.62 1.83 -30.41
C PRO A 199 -0.66 2.70 -29.61
N ARG A 200 0.60 2.81 -30.05
CA ARG A 200 1.63 3.62 -29.39
C ARG A 200 1.25 5.10 -29.43
N LEU A 201 1.56 5.81 -28.35
CA LEU A 201 1.29 7.21 -28.17
C LEU A 201 2.58 8.00 -27.91
N PRO A 202 2.63 9.29 -28.33
CA PRO A 202 3.63 10.22 -27.85
C PRO A 202 3.52 10.39 -26.35
N ARG A 203 4.65 10.45 -25.67
CA ARG A 203 4.71 10.73 -24.24
C ARG A 203 4.88 12.22 -23.97
N ARG A 204 4.58 12.63 -22.75
CA ARG A 204 4.69 14.01 -22.29
C ARG A 204 3.87 15.00 -23.13
N GLN A 205 2.74 14.53 -23.60
CA GLN A 205 1.81 15.35 -24.36
C GLN A 205 0.40 15.05 -23.87
N PHE A 206 -0.25 16.06 -23.31
CA PHE A 206 -1.63 15.99 -22.86
C PHE A 206 -2.57 16.34 -24.01
N PHE A 207 -3.49 15.44 -24.31
CA PHE A 207 -4.48 15.60 -25.38
C PHE A 207 -5.91 15.76 -24.86
N GLY A 208 -6.09 15.77 -23.53
CA GLY A 208 -7.39 15.91 -22.90
C GLY A 208 -7.91 17.34 -22.89
N PRO A 209 -9.21 17.53 -22.57
CA PRO A 209 -9.73 18.85 -22.27
C PRO A 209 -9.11 19.41 -20.98
N ALA A 210 -8.96 20.72 -20.91
CA ALA A 210 -8.30 21.38 -19.76
C ALA A 210 -9.20 21.53 -18.52
N TRP A 211 -10.52 21.33 -18.65
CA TRP A 211 -11.49 21.58 -17.58
C TRP A 211 -11.68 20.41 -16.59
N PRO A 212 -11.51 19.10 -16.94
CA PRO A 212 -11.59 18.02 -15.97
C PRO A 212 -10.35 18.03 -15.07
N ARG A 213 -10.42 18.80 -14.01
CA ARG A 213 -9.34 18.91 -13.02
C ARG A 213 -9.80 18.34 -11.70
N TYR A 214 -9.13 17.29 -11.27
CA TYR A 214 -9.29 16.68 -9.96
C TYR A 214 -8.97 17.68 -8.84
N ARG A 215 -9.72 17.60 -7.74
CA ARG A 215 -9.42 18.31 -6.49
C ARG A 215 -9.88 17.51 -5.30
N GLY A 216 -8.94 17.10 -4.47
CA GLY A 216 -9.24 16.34 -3.27
C GLY A 216 -8.43 16.78 -2.05
N THR A 217 -8.98 16.53 -0.86
CA THR A 217 -8.34 16.77 0.43
C THR A 217 -8.45 15.53 1.29
N ALA A 218 -7.32 14.99 1.73
CA ALA A 218 -7.25 13.88 2.67
C ALA A 218 -6.79 14.36 4.05
N ILE A 219 -7.49 13.91 5.10
CA ILE A 219 -7.15 14.19 6.48
C ILE A 219 -7.04 12.86 7.21
N ASN A 220 -5.88 12.62 7.83
CA ASN A 220 -5.67 11.51 8.74
C ASN A 220 -5.29 12.07 10.11
N ALA A 221 -5.94 11.60 11.16
CA ALA A 221 -5.67 12.03 12.52
C ALA A 221 -5.78 10.85 13.50
N GLY A 222 -5.09 10.94 14.61
CA GLY A 222 -5.21 9.90 15.64
C GLY A 222 -4.29 10.13 16.83
N ALA A 223 -4.35 9.16 17.73
CA ALA A 223 -3.44 9.08 18.86
C ALA A 223 -3.12 7.62 19.17
N ILE A 224 -1.89 7.38 19.60
CA ILE A 224 -1.43 6.09 20.12
C ILE A 224 -1.01 6.31 21.56
N VAL A 225 -1.44 5.40 22.44
CA VAL A 225 -1.05 5.33 23.85
C VAL A 225 -0.35 4.01 24.08
N ASP A 226 0.87 4.06 24.59
CA ASP A 226 1.62 2.92 25.07
C ASP A 226 1.80 3.07 26.59
N TRP A 227 1.26 2.14 27.37
CA TRP A 227 1.34 2.13 28.82
C TRP A 227 1.96 0.83 29.33
N GLN A 228 3.20 0.94 29.79
CA GLN A 228 3.91 -0.15 30.48
C GLN A 228 3.48 -0.16 31.96
N ALA A 229 2.30 -0.76 32.25
CA ALA A 229 1.70 -0.74 33.59
C ALA A 229 2.59 -1.47 34.63
N SER A 230 3.39 -2.45 34.18
CA SER A 230 4.43 -3.10 34.96
C SER A 230 5.43 -3.77 34.02
N SER A 231 6.47 -4.44 34.54
CA SER A 231 7.43 -5.20 33.75
C SER A 231 6.80 -6.33 32.90
N ILE A 232 5.61 -6.78 33.26
CA ILE A 232 4.91 -7.89 32.60
C ILE A 232 3.62 -7.45 31.86
N TRP A 233 3.11 -6.25 32.08
CA TRP A 233 1.88 -5.77 31.48
C TRP A 233 2.11 -4.57 30.58
N LEU A 234 1.72 -4.69 29.33
CA LEU A 234 1.72 -3.61 28.33
C LEU A 234 0.31 -3.41 27.78
N LEU A 235 -0.22 -2.21 27.88
CA LEU A 235 -1.40 -1.75 27.18
C LEU A 235 -0.98 -0.88 26.01
N ARG A 236 -1.47 -1.18 24.81
CA ARG A 236 -1.36 -0.33 23.63
C ARG A 236 -2.75 0.00 23.13
N ALA A 237 -3.02 1.26 22.87
CA ALA A 237 -4.30 1.72 22.35
C ALA A 237 -4.08 2.73 21.22
N GLY A 238 -4.88 2.62 20.16
CA GLY A 238 -4.89 3.56 19.05
C GLY A 238 -6.32 3.91 18.68
N LEU A 239 -6.58 5.19 18.44
CA LEU A 239 -7.83 5.71 17.88
C LEU A 239 -7.49 6.61 16.70
N PHE A 240 -8.14 6.36 15.56
CA PHE A 240 -7.78 6.97 14.30
C PHE A 240 -9.02 7.44 13.53
N ARG A 241 -8.85 8.53 12.80
CA ARG A 241 -9.80 9.05 11.83
C ARG A 241 -9.11 9.21 10.50
N SER A 242 -9.69 8.67 9.43
CA SER A 242 -9.29 8.87 8.04
C SER A 242 -10.46 9.47 7.28
N LEU A 243 -10.23 10.56 6.56
CA LEU A 243 -11.23 11.27 5.79
C LEU A 243 -10.64 11.65 4.44
N PHE A 244 -11.43 11.47 3.39
CA PHE A 244 -11.12 11.93 2.04
C PHE A 244 -12.32 12.67 1.48
N ASP A 245 -12.15 13.98 1.26
CA ASP A 245 -13.09 14.85 0.57
C ASP A 245 -12.65 14.97 -0.88
N ASP A 246 -13.33 14.24 -1.75
CA ASP A 246 -13.16 14.26 -3.20
C ASP A 246 -14.10 15.32 -3.79
N ALA A 247 -13.68 16.58 -3.67
CA ALA A 247 -14.51 17.72 -4.04
C ALA A 247 -14.76 17.84 -5.55
N ARG A 248 -13.87 17.29 -6.38
CA ARG A 248 -14.00 17.19 -7.83
C ARG A 248 -13.26 15.96 -8.31
N SER A 249 -13.99 15.01 -8.89
CA SER A 249 -13.44 13.82 -9.49
C SER A 249 -13.92 13.68 -10.93
N PHE A 250 -13.00 13.28 -11.80
CA PHE A 250 -13.28 13.02 -13.20
C PHE A 250 -12.56 11.75 -13.65
N SER A 251 -13.22 11.00 -14.52
CA SER A 251 -12.58 9.93 -15.27
C SER A 251 -12.62 10.29 -16.75
N HIS A 252 -11.45 10.38 -17.38
CA HIS A 252 -11.33 10.62 -18.83
C HIS A 252 -11.10 9.29 -19.53
N LEU A 253 -12.06 8.85 -20.33
CA LEU A 253 -12.03 7.57 -21.02
C LEU A 253 -11.95 7.78 -22.54
N LEU A 254 -11.05 7.06 -23.18
CA LEU A 254 -11.01 6.86 -24.62
C LEU A 254 -11.45 5.43 -24.89
N THR A 255 -12.74 5.26 -25.23
CA THR A 255 -13.37 3.95 -25.48
C THR A 255 -13.33 3.60 -26.96
N ASP A 256 -13.52 2.30 -27.25
CA ASP A 256 -13.54 1.78 -28.62
C ASP A 256 -12.29 2.14 -29.44
N VAL A 257 -11.13 2.20 -28.78
CA VAL A 257 -9.88 2.60 -29.45
C VAL A 257 -9.54 1.60 -30.55
N GLN A 258 -9.54 2.08 -31.81
CA GLN A 258 -9.22 1.30 -33.01
C GLN A 258 -7.71 1.25 -33.27
N SER A 259 -7.29 0.41 -34.21
CA SER A 259 -5.88 0.29 -34.61
C SER A 259 -5.33 1.54 -35.28
N ASP A 260 -6.18 2.35 -35.91
CA ASP A 260 -5.84 3.63 -36.53
C ASP A 260 -5.81 4.80 -35.51
N GLY A 261 -6.16 4.52 -34.25
CA GLY A 261 -6.22 5.51 -33.18
C GLY A 261 -7.56 6.24 -33.07
N SER A 262 -8.54 5.94 -33.91
CA SER A 262 -9.90 6.47 -33.72
C SER A 262 -10.51 5.91 -32.42
N ALA A 263 -11.29 6.74 -31.72
CA ALA A 263 -11.85 6.41 -30.40
C ALA A 263 -13.09 7.28 -30.13
N ARG A 264 -13.85 6.93 -29.10
CA ARG A 264 -14.89 7.80 -28.52
C ARG A 264 -14.37 8.37 -27.21
N ARG A 265 -14.51 9.68 -27.03
CA ARG A 265 -14.06 10.37 -25.80
C ARG A 265 -15.23 10.59 -24.86
N LEU A 266 -15.10 10.04 -23.66
CA LEU A 266 -16.07 10.17 -22.58
C LEU A 266 -15.41 10.81 -21.37
N ILE A 267 -16.12 11.70 -20.68
CA ILE A 267 -15.74 12.21 -19.37
C ILE A 267 -16.85 11.82 -18.39
N ILE A 268 -16.49 11.10 -17.34
CA ILE A 268 -17.38 10.87 -16.20
C ILE A 268 -17.02 11.93 -15.16
N ALA A 269 -18.00 12.71 -14.75
CA ALA A 269 -17.87 13.70 -13.68
C ALA A 269 -18.61 13.19 -12.45
N ASP A 270 -17.92 13.04 -11.33
CA ASP A 270 -18.54 12.64 -10.07
C ASP A 270 -19.02 13.89 -9.30
N PRO A 271 -20.17 13.79 -8.58
CA PRO A 271 -20.54 14.80 -7.60
C PRO A 271 -19.50 14.81 -6.47
N PRO A 272 -19.45 15.85 -5.61
CA PRO A 272 -18.56 15.84 -4.45
C PRO A 272 -18.79 14.57 -3.60
N LEU A 273 -17.74 13.74 -3.46
CA LEU A 273 -17.76 12.47 -2.72
C LEU A 273 -17.06 12.64 -1.38
N LEU A 274 -17.59 11.98 -0.36
CA LEU A 274 -16.98 11.97 0.96
C LEU A 274 -16.79 10.53 1.43
N PHE A 275 -15.54 10.18 1.74
CA PHE A 275 -15.15 8.91 2.32
C PHE A 275 -14.60 9.15 3.71
N ALA A 276 -15.09 8.43 4.70
CA ALA A 276 -14.66 8.62 6.08
C ALA A 276 -14.64 7.30 6.84
N SER A 277 -13.61 7.10 7.66
CA SER A 277 -13.57 5.99 8.61
C SER A 277 -13.03 6.43 9.96
N THR A 278 -13.61 5.91 11.02
CA THR A 278 -13.06 5.94 12.37
C THR A 278 -12.74 4.51 12.75
N SER A 279 -11.52 4.29 13.21
CA SER A 279 -11.04 2.95 13.58
C SER A 279 -10.11 3.00 14.79
N GLY A 280 -9.87 1.84 15.39
CA GLY A 280 -8.92 1.75 16.47
C GLY A 280 -8.76 0.33 16.99
N GLU A 281 -7.77 0.19 17.85
CA GLU A 281 -7.45 -1.06 18.53
C GLU A 281 -7.00 -0.77 19.97
N VAL A 282 -7.45 -1.60 20.89
CA VAL A 282 -6.90 -1.70 22.25
C VAL A 282 -6.34 -3.10 22.41
N ARG A 283 -5.08 -3.20 22.82
CA ARG A 283 -4.35 -4.45 23.01
C ARG A 283 -3.71 -4.48 24.37
N LEU A 284 -4.13 -5.41 25.21
CA LEU A 284 -3.50 -5.73 26.48
C LEU A 284 -2.62 -6.96 26.30
N SER A 285 -1.35 -6.85 26.66
CA SER A 285 -0.37 -7.91 26.54
C SER A 285 0.23 -8.25 27.91
N ARG A 286 0.29 -9.54 28.23
CA ARG A 286 0.96 -10.05 29.42
C ARG A 286 2.14 -10.93 29.02
N THR A 287 3.33 -10.58 29.48
CA THR A 287 4.54 -11.37 29.28
C THR A 287 4.85 -12.18 30.53
N ILE A 288 5.14 -13.46 30.34
CA ILE A 288 5.57 -14.39 31.38
C ILE A 288 6.88 -15.03 30.89
N GLY A 289 7.95 -14.89 31.63
CA GLY A 289 9.27 -15.45 31.28
C GLY A 289 9.83 -16.27 32.42
N ASP A 290 10.53 -17.36 32.08
CA ASP A 290 11.26 -18.23 33.01
C ASP A 290 12.71 -18.47 32.54
N GLY A 291 13.35 -17.40 31.98
CA GLY A 291 14.70 -17.46 31.42
C GLY A 291 14.66 -17.78 29.92
N PRO A 292 14.86 -19.05 29.46
CA PRO A 292 14.89 -19.36 28.02
C PRO A 292 13.51 -19.36 27.34
N ARG A 293 12.43 -19.24 28.11
CA ARG A 293 11.07 -19.28 27.62
C ARG A 293 10.39 -17.94 27.83
N THR A 294 9.70 -17.47 26.81
CA THR A 294 8.86 -16.26 26.89
C THR A 294 7.48 -16.60 26.36
N HIS A 295 6.46 -16.33 27.15
CA HIS A 295 5.06 -16.52 26.80
C HIS A 295 4.39 -15.14 26.81
N ILE A 296 3.69 -14.77 25.73
CA ILE A 296 2.97 -13.51 25.63
C ILE A 296 1.50 -13.83 25.32
N ILE A 297 0.60 -13.33 26.16
CA ILE A 297 -0.83 -13.47 25.96
C ILE A 297 -1.36 -12.08 25.58
N HIS A 298 -2.13 -11.99 24.50
CA HIS A 298 -2.74 -10.76 24.02
C HIS A 298 -4.26 -10.89 24.09
N ALA A 299 -4.90 -9.88 24.66
CA ALA A 299 -6.34 -9.64 24.53
C ALA A 299 -6.53 -8.37 23.71
N THR A 300 -7.37 -8.40 22.67
CA THR A 300 -7.55 -7.27 21.77
C THR A 300 -9.03 -6.98 21.54
N LEU A 301 -9.31 -5.69 21.38
CA LEU A 301 -10.56 -5.18 20.84
C LEU A 301 -10.19 -4.20 19.72
N ARG A 302 -10.68 -4.43 18.50
CA ARG A 302 -10.57 -3.49 17.40
C ARG A 302 -11.93 -3.19 16.82
N ALA A 303 -12.11 -1.96 16.32
CA ALA A 303 -13.37 -1.54 15.74
C ALA A 303 -13.13 -0.59 14.57
N ARG A 304 -14.12 -0.54 13.65
CA ARG A 304 -14.21 0.48 12.60
C ARG A 304 -15.65 0.89 12.33
N ALA A 305 -15.82 2.13 11.90
CA ALA A 305 -17.06 2.68 11.39
C ALA A 305 -16.74 3.50 10.13
N GLY A 306 -17.06 2.92 8.96
CA GLY A 306 -16.89 3.54 7.65
C GLY A 306 -18.17 4.18 7.15
N ASP A 307 -18.05 5.28 6.39
CA ASP A 307 -19.13 5.99 5.72
C ASP A 307 -18.61 6.50 4.37
N ARG A 308 -19.25 6.07 3.28
CA ARG A 308 -18.86 6.44 1.91
C ARG A 308 -20.08 6.89 1.13
N ARG A 309 -19.94 7.98 0.39
CA ARG A 309 -20.91 8.39 -0.63
C ARG A 309 -20.37 8.02 -1.99
N PHE A 310 -21.23 7.53 -2.86
CA PHE A 310 -20.88 7.11 -4.21
C PHE A 310 -22.08 7.28 -5.13
N ASP A 311 -21.86 7.09 -6.47
CA ASP A 311 -22.89 7.22 -7.49
C ASP A 311 -23.33 8.67 -7.77
N GLY A 312 -24.28 8.86 -8.69
CA GLY A 312 -24.79 10.17 -9.09
C GLY A 312 -23.92 10.88 -10.13
N SER A 313 -23.00 10.17 -10.78
CA SER A 313 -22.08 10.73 -11.78
C SER A 313 -22.82 11.21 -13.04
N ASP A 314 -22.28 12.24 -13.70
CA ASP A 314 -22.72 12.74 -15.00
C ASP A 314 -21.77 12.20 -16.09
N LEU A 315 -22.33 11.69 -17.19
CA LEU A 315 -21.58 11.18 -18.33
C LEU A 315 -21.61 12.16 -19.49
N ILE A 316 -20.47 12.76 -19.78
CA ILE A 316 -20.29 13.72 -20.87
C ILE A 316 -19.68 12.99 -22.07
N ASP A 317 -20.45 12.85 -23.15
CA ASP A 317 -19.98 12.28 -24.39
C ASP A 317 -19.46 13.39 -25.34
N LEU A 318 -18.15 13.38 -25.52
CA LEU A 318 -17.48 14.32 -26.44
C LEU A 318 -17.36 13.77 -27.88
N GLY A 319 -17.96 12.61 -28.17
CA GLY A 319 -18.08 12.04 -29.51
C GLY A 319 -16.81 11.38 -30.03
N VAL A 320 -16.79 11.13 -31.34
CA VAL A 320 -15.67 10.46 -32.02
C VAL A 320 -14.47 11.40 -32.14
N THR A 321 -13.28 10.84 -31.87
CA THR A 321 -12.00 11.58 -31.90
C THR A 321 -10.87 10.62 -32.27
N THR A 322 -9.63 11.08 -32.23
CA THR A 322 -8.44 10.22 -32.23
C THR A 322 -7.69 10.35 -30.89
N ILE A 323 -6.99 9.30 -30.47
CA ILE A 323 -6.32 9.24 -29.16
C ILE A 323 -5.23 10.30 -28.97
N ASN A 324 -4.72 10.89 -30.06
CA ASN A 324 -3.71 11.96 -30.08
C ASN A 324 -4.26 13.31 -30.57
N SER A 325 -5.59 13.48 -30.60
CA SER A 325 -6.22 14.76 -30.93
C SER A 325 -6.49 15.59 -29.67
N THR A 326 -5.99 16.83 -29.67
CA THR A 326 -6.24 17.75 -28.55
C THR A 326 -7.72 18.14 -28.49
N GLU A 327 -8.29 18.12 -27.30
CA GLU A 327 -9.66 18.52 -27.03
C GLU A 327 -9.68 19.93 -26.43
N THR A 328 -10.41 20.83 -27.04
CA THR A 328 -10.46 22.24 -26.65
C THR A 328 -11.86 22.74 -26.28
N ARG A 329 -12.88 21.89 -26.34
CA ARG A 329 -14.24 22.28 -25.95
C ARG A 329 -14.30 22.78 -24.52
N PRO A 330 -15.08 23.83 -24.22
CA PRO A 330 -15.26 24.32 -22.86
C PRO A 330 -16.03 23.31 -21.99
N ALA A 331 -15.95 23.50 -20.69
CA ALA A 331 -16.71 22.70 -19.74
C ALA A 331 -18.21 22.80 -19.98
N PRO A 332 -18.94 21.70 -20.11
CA PRO A 332 -20.40 21.72 -20.18
C PRO A 332 -21.00 22.00 -18.78
N GLY A 333 -22.31 22.26 -18.73
CA GLY A 333 -23.07 22.21 -17.49
C GLY A 333 -23.11 20.76 -16.99
N LEU A 334 -22.80 20.52 -15.71
CA LEU A 334 -22.85 19.20 -15.11
C LEU A 334 -24.20 18.97 -14.42
N THR A 335 -24.77 17.78 -14.59
CA THR A 335 -26.04 17.38 -13.99
C THR A 335 -25.84 16.10 -13.18
N PHE A 336 -25.74 16.25 -11.88
CA PHE A 336 -25.49 15.10 -10.99
C PHE A 336 -26.81 14.43 -10.59
N GLY A 337 -26.77 13.10 -10.52
CA GLY A 337 -27.84 12.27 -9.99
C GLY A 337 -27.81 12.18 -8.46
N GLU A 338 -28.68 11.33 -7.93
CA GLU A 338 -28.74 11.05 -6.50
C GLU A 338 -27.58 10.15 -6.04
N GLN A 339 -26.96 10.49 -4.91
CA GLN A 339 -25.89 9.71 -4.33
C GLN A 339 -26.44 8.59 -3.42
N GLN A 340 -25.74 7.48 -3.42
CA GLN A 340 -25.93 6.37 -2.50
C GLN A 340 -24.95 6.49 -1.32
N ARG A 341 -25.27 5.79 -0.24
CA ARG A 341 -24.46 5.80 0.99
C ARG A 341 -24.16 4.39 1.48
N ASP A 342 -22.87 4.04 1.53
CA ASP A 342 -22.34 2.78 2.08
C ASP A 342 -21.83 3.01 3.50
N ARG A 343 -22.38 2.29 4.46
CA ARG A 343 -21.98 2.32 5.87
C ARG A 343 -21.55 0.94 6.32
N VAL A 344 -20.34 0.88 6.87
CA VAL A 344 -19.80 -0.34 7.47
C VAL A 344 -19.55 -0.12 8.94
N ARG A 345 -19.94 -1.09 9.76
CA ARG A 345 -19.57 -1.19 11.17
C ARG A 345 -18.98 -2.56 11.42
N GLN A 346 -17.87 -2.59 12.11
CA GLN A 346 -17.23 -3.84 12.48
C GLN A 346 -16.54 -3.66 13.84
N TRP A 347 -16.71 -4.65 14.69
CA TRP A 347 -15.87 -4.82 15.87
C TRP A 347 -15.35 -6.26 15.92
N THR A 348 -14.18 -6.45 16.50
CA THR A 348 -13.51 -7.74 16.57
C THR A 348 -12.82 -7.87 17.91
N VAL A 349 -13.19 -8.89 18.69
CA VAL A 349 -12.45 -9.29 19.88
C VAL A 349 -11.53 -10.45 19.54
N GLY A 350 -10.36 -10.49 20.16
CA GLY A 350 -9.38 -11.52 19.91
C GLY A 350 -8.54 -11.85 21.13
N LEU A 351 -8.16 -13.13 21.20
CA LEU A 351 -7.16 -13.65 22.11
C LEU A 351 -6.05 -14.29 21.30
N ALA A 352 -4.80 -13.98 21.63
CA ALA A 352 -3.65 -14.61 21.01
C ALA A 352 -2.60 -15.00 22.05
N TYR A 353 -1.87 -16.05 21.71
CA TYR A 353 -0.74 -16.54 22.47
C TYR A 353 0.49 -16.58 21.56
N GLU A 354 1.60 -16.07 22.04
CA GLU A 354 2.93 -16.22 21.45
C GLU A 354 3.85 -16.90 22.46
N GLY A 355 4.41 -18.04 22.08
CA GLY A 355 5.46 -18.75 22.82
C GLY A 355 6.77 -18.63 22.06
N ARG A 356 7.84 -18.31 22.78
CA ARG A 356 9.22 -18.27 22.24
C ARG A 356 10.12 -19.06 23.16
N TRP A 357 10.78 -20.08 22.62
CA TRP A 357 11.71 -20.97 23.33
C TRP A 357 13.07 -20.82 22.69
N GLN A 358 14.02 -20.26 23.43
CA GLN A 358 15.36 -19.99 22.92
C GLN A 358 16.02 -21.29 22.43
N GLY A 359 16.51 -21.28 21.19
CA GLY A 359 17.15 -22.45 20.57
C GLY A 359 16.19 -23.56 20.12
N VAL A 360 14.88 -23.44 20.36
CA VAL A 360 13.86 -24.42 19.97
C VAL A 360 12.92 -23.90 18.91
N GLY A 361 12.33 -22.72 19.12
CA GLY A 361 11.40 -22.16 18.14
C GLY A 361 10.37 -21.18 18.72
N GLU A 362 9.34 -20.90 17.90
CA GLU A 362 8.27 -19.97 18.21
C GLU A 362 6.91 -20.59 17.83
N LEU A 363 5.87 -20.28 18.60
CA LEU A 363 4.47 -20.67 18.32
C LEU A 363 3.58 -19.43 18.48
N SER A 364 2.72 -19.19 17.52
CA SER A 364 1.68 -18.16 17.59
C SER A 364 0.32 -18.81 17.32
N VAL A 365 -0.64 -18.57 18.21
CA VAL A 365 -2.03 -19.04 18.05
C VAL A 365 -2.96 -17.87 18.38
N GLY A 366 -3.90 -17.58 17.50
CA GLY A 366 -4.87 -16.51 17.71
C GLY A 366 -6.27 -16.91 17.29
N LEU A 367 -7.24 -16.44 18.05
CA LEU A 367 -8.66 -16.61 17.79
C LEU A 367 -9.36 -15.26 17.88
N GLN A 368 -10.14 -14.91 16.86
CA GLN A 368 -10.88 -13.67 16.82
C GLN A 368 -12.33 -13.93 16.41
N ARG A 369 -13.26 -13.23 17.02
CA ARG A 369 -14.65 -13.16 16.59
C ARG A 369 -14.97 -11.75 16.13
N SER A 370 -15.44 -11.63 14.90
CA SER A 370 -15.89 -10.36 14.32
C SER A 370 -17.41 -10.30 14.31
N ASP A 371 -17.93 -9.11 14.50
CA ASP A 371 -19.30 -8.72 14.18
C ASP A 371 -19.20 -7.64 13.11
N TYR A 372 -19.73 -7.92 11.92
CA TYR A 372 -19.65 -7.08 10.74
C TYR A 372 -21.05 -6.77 10.23
N SER A 373 -21.32 -5.51 9.97
CA SER A 373 -22.58 -5.05 9.37
C SER A 373 -22.28 -4.03 8.27
N LYS A 374 -22.85 -4.24 7.09
CA LYS A 374 -22.80 -3.31 5.95
C LYS A 374 -24.21 -2.91 5.55
N ARG A 375 -24.44 -1.62 5.33
CA ARG A 375 -25.75 -1.06 4.96
C ARG A 375 -25.59 -0.10 3.79
N ILE A 376 -26.33 -0.37 2.71
CA ILE A 376 -26.41 0.48 1.53
C ILE A 376 -27.71 1.26 1.58
N GLY A 377 -27.60 2.58 1.74
CA GLY A 377 -28.74 3.50 1.69
C GLY A 377 -29.02 3.91 0.26
N LEU A 378 -30.19 3.53 -0.26
CA LEU A 378 -30.66 3.87 -1.60
C LEU A 378 -31.64 5.04 -1.49
N PRO A 379 -31.58 6.04 -2.40
CA PRO A 379 -32.55 7.14 -2.43
C PRO A 379 -33.99 6.62 -2.54
N GLY A 380 -34.87 7.10 -1.68
CA GLY A 380 -36.30 6.75 -1.68
C GLY A 380 -36.64 5.27 -1.40
N ARG A 381 -35.67 4.47 -0.92
CA ARG A 381 -35.87 3.05 -0.61
C ARG A 381 -35.32 2.67 0.78
N PRO A 382 -35.86 1.61 1.42
CA PRO A 382 -35.24 1.07 2.62
C PRO A 382 -33.80 0.63 2.34
N PRO A 383 -32.86 0.82 3.29
CA PRO A 383 -31.47 0.41 3.11
C PRO A 383 -31.37 -1.13 3.01
N VAL A 384 -30.50 -1.57 2.12
CA VAL A 384 -30.14 -2.99 2.00
C VAL A 384 -29.01 -3.28 3.00
N ALA A 385 -29.11 -4.38 3.74
CA ALA A 385 -28.13 -4.74 4.76
C ALA A 385 -27.60 -6.16 4.58
N THR A 386 -26.35 -6.37 4.97
CA THR A 386 -25.73 -7.69 5.16
C THR A 386 -24.96 -7.70 6.47
N ASP A 387 -25.07 -8.80 7.22
CA ASP A 387 -24.42 -9.01 8.49
C ASP A 387 -23.61 -10.32 8.46
N ALA A 388 -22.47 -10.37 9.19
CA ALA A 388 -21.65 -11.57 9.30
C ALA A 388 -20.92 -11.59 10.66
N THR A 389 -20.83 -12.80 11.26
CA THR A 389 -20.15 -13.00 12.56
C THR A 389 -19.09 -14.11 12.49
N PRO A 390 -18.08 -14.01 11.59
CA PRO A 390 -17.11 -15.07 11.41
C PRO A 390 -16.19 -15.25 12.63
N LEU A 391 -15.78 -16.49 12.83
CA LEU A 391 -14.65 -16.85 13.68
C LEU A 391 -13.40 -16.92 12.82
N LEU A 392 -12.37 -16.15 13.18
CA LEU A 392 -11.10 -16.09 12.49
C LEU A 392 -10.01 -16.73 13.33
N VAL A 393 -9.18 -17.53 12.68
CA VAL A 393 -8.13 -18.34 13.35
C VAL A 393 -6.80 -18.05 12.68
N ASN A 394 -5.75 -17.95 13.49
CA ASN A 394 -4.38 -18.02 13.01
C ASN A 394 -3.56 -18.99 13.89
N VAL A 395 -2.74 -19.80 13.24
CA VAL A 395 -1.76 -20.68 13.87
C VAL A 395 -0.49 -20.62 13.04
N ALA A 396 0.64 -20.38 13.69
CA ALA A 396 1.94 -20.43 13.02
C ALA A 396 2.99 -20.94 13.99
N ALA A 397 3.88 -21.79 13.50
CA ALA A 397 5.00 -22.31 14.26
C ALA A 397 6.30 -22.17 13.45
N ALA A 398 7.38 -21.81 14.12
CA ALA A 398 8.73 -21.88 13.59
C ALA A 398 9.59 -22.73 14.51
N VAL A 399 10.36 -23.66 13.95
CA VAL A 399 11.25 -24.57 14.69
C VAL A 399 12.69 -24.31 14.27
N ALA A 400 13.57 -24.14 15.24
CA ALA A 400 15.01 -24.02 15.03
C ALA A 400 15.59 -25.40 14.67
N VAL A 401 16.07 -25.55 13.43
CA VAL A 401 16.83 -26.72 13.00
C VAL A 401 18.24 -26.67 13.58
N ASN A 402 18.80 -25.47 13.61
CA ASN A 402 20.07 -25.13 14.27
C ASN A 402 20.08 -23.64 14.62
N SER A 403 21.21 -23.09 15.07
CA SER A 403 21.36 -21.69 15.49
C SER A 403 21.12 -20.66 14.38
N THR A 404 21.16 -21.06 13.11
CA THR A 404 21.05 -20.17 11.95
C THR A 404 19.84 -20.47 11.07
N LEU A 405 19.27 -21.66 11.13
CA LEU A 405 18.19 -22.13 10.26
C LEU A 405 16.92 -22.43 11.09
N ASN A 406 15.82 -21.79 10.69
CA ASN A 406 14.48 -22.09 11.20
C ASN A 406 13.58 -22.51 10.04
N VAL A 407 12.71 -23.47 10.27
CA VAL A 407 11.62 -23.85 9.38
C VAL A 407 10.29 -23.43 9.99
N TYR A 408 9.32 -23.07 9.17
CA TYR A 408 8.02 -22.60 9.65
C TYR A 408 6.87 -23.13 8.82
N ALA A 409 5.69 -23.16 9.43
CA ALA A 409 4.42 -23.33 8.77
C ALA A 409 3.36 -22.48 9.48
N GLY A 410 2.36 -22.02 8.74
CA GLY A 410 1.29 -21.20 9.28
C GLY A 410 0.00 -21.32 8.48
N PHE A 411 -1.10 -21.08 9.18
CA PHE A 411 -2.43 -20.95 8.62
C PHE A 411 -3.11 -19.72 9.21
N VAL A 412 -3.80 -18.93 8.36
CA VAL A 412 -4.52 -17.75 8.80
C VAL A 412 -5.81 -17.56 8.01
N THR A 413 -6.85 -17.09 8.70
CA THR A 413 -8.10 -16.63 8.10
C THR A 413 -8.29 -15.15 8.35
N GLY A 414 -8.89 -14.45 7.37
CA GLY A 414 -9.17 -13.02 7.46
C GLY A 414 -10.57 -12.69 6.98
N LEU A 415 -11.12 -11.58 7.46
CA LEU A 415 -12.37 -11.01 7.02
C LEU A 415 -12.08 -9.77 6.19
N GLU A 416 -12.65 -9.74 4.98
CA GLU A 416 -12.56 -8.60 4.07
C GLU A 416 -13.95 -8.05 3.76
N GLU A 417 -14.02 -6.77 3.47
CA GLU A 417 -15.25 -6.13 3.02
C GLU A 417 -15.59 -6.61 1.61
N SER A 418 -16.87 -6.93 1.39
CA SER A 418 -17.39 -7.25 0.06
C SER A 418 -17.76 -5.99 -0.73
N GLY A 419 -17.79 -6.13 -2.05
CA GLY A 419 -18.36 -5.13 -2.94
C GLY A 419 -19.88 -5.00 -2.81
N ILE A 420 -20.44 -4.23 -3.74
CA ILE A 420 -21.88 -4.03 -3.96
C ILE A 420 -22.18 -4.62 -5.34
N ALA A 421 -23.35 -5.25 -5.50
CA ALA A 421 -23.77 -5.75 -6.80
C ALA A 421 -23.90 -4.59 -7.80
N PRO A 422 -23.27 -4.69 -9.00
CA PRO A 422 -23.21 -3.59 -9.97
C PRO A 422 -24.59 -3.28 -10.56
N GLU A 423 -24.73 -2.10 -11.16
CA GLU A 423 -26.02 -1.61 -11.69
C GLU A 423 -26.64 -2.51 -12.77
N ASN A 424 -25.82 -3.19 -13.56
CA ASN A 424 -26.26 -4.12 -14.58
C ASN A 424 -26.73 -5.48 -14.04
N ALA A 425 -26.64 -5.71 -12.72
CA ALA A 425 -27.09 -6.94 -12.08
C ALA A 425 -28.59 -6.94 -11.77
N ALA A 426 -29.23 -8.12 -11.82
CA ALA A 426 -30.62 -8.29 -11.36
C ALA A 426 -30.80 -7.94 -9.88
N ASN A 427 -29.77 -8.16 -9.06
CA ASN A 427 -29.69 -7.77 -7.65
C ASN A 427 -28.85 -6.48 -7.45
N ARG A 428 -28.93 -5.54 -8.39
CA ARG A 428 -28.20 -4.27 -8.30
C ARG A 428 -28.31 -3.63 -6.94
N ASN A 429 -27.21 -3.05 -6.48
CA ASN A 429 -27.11 -2.39 -5.19
C ASN A 429 -27.29 -3.30 -3.97
N GLU A 430 -27.35 -4.64 -4.16
CA GLU A 430 -27.33 -5.59 -3.03
C GLU A 430 -25.96 -5.56 -2.34
N ALA A 431 -25.96 -5.40 -1.00
CA ALA A 431 -24.77 -5.57 -0.20
C ALA A 431 -24.40 -7.05 -0.15
N LEU A 432 -23.23 -7.41 -0.68
CA LEU A 432 -22.79 -8.80 -0.71
C LEU A 432 -22.29 -9.25 0.68
N PRO A 433 -22.33 -10.55 1.00
CA PRO A 433 -21.77 -11.10 2.24
C PRO A 433 -20.28 -10.77 2.36
N ALA A 434 -19.81 -10.55 3.58
CA ALA A 434 -18.40 -10.36 3.86
C ALA A 434 -17.55 -11.53 3.36
N ILE A 435 -16.35 -11.23 2.86
CA ILE A 435 -15.45 -12.20 2.27
C ILE A 435 -14.56 -12.80 3.36
N THR A 436 -14.52 -14.13 3.45
CA THR A 436 -13.53 -14.84 4.25
C THR A 436 -12.39 -15.31 3.37
N THR A 437 -11.19 -14.81 3.62
CA THR A 437 -9.95 -15.20 2.95
C THR A 437 -9.19 -16.19 3.82
N ARG A 438 -8.53 -17.18 3.19
CA ARG A 438 -7.70 -18.20 3.85
C ARG A 438 -6.32 -18.22 3.24
N GLN A 439 -5.30 -18.42 4.08
CA GLN A 439 -3.93 -18.57 3.64
C GLN A 439 -3.23 -19.68 4.40
N PHE A 440 -2.41 -20.42 3.68
CA PHE A 440 -1.46 -21.39 4.20
C PHE A 440 -0.06 -21.02 3.73
N ASP A 441 0.92 -21.08 4.64
CA ASP A 441 2.34 -20.77 4.41
C ASP A 441 3.23 -21.85 4.98
N PHE A 442 4.37 -22.08 4.31
CA PHE A 442 5.47 -22.87 4.86
C PHE A 442 6.80 -22.39 4.27
N GLY A 443 7.89 -22.61 4.96
CA GLY A 443 9.19 -22.21 4.45
C GLY A 443 10.29 -22.24 5.50
N LEU A 444 11.35 -21.48 5.21
CA LEU A 444 12.53 -21.39 6.05
C LEU A 444 13.04 -19.94 6.17
N ARG A 445 13.71 -19.68 7.28
CA ARG A 445 14.55 -18.50 7.51
C ARG A 445 15.95 -18.96 7.83
N TRP A 446 16.91 -18.51 7.06
CA TRP A 446 18.31 -18.89 7.21
C TRP A 446 19.19 -17.65 7.33
N GLN A 447 20.00 -17.59 8.39
CA GLN A 447 21.02 -16.58 8.60
C GLN A 447 22.35 -17.11 8.06
N ILE A 448 22.83 -16.55 6.95
CA ILE A 448 24.12 -16.91 6.33
C ILE A 448 25.06 -15.73 6.53
N ALA A 449 26.02 -15.86 7.44
CA ALA A 449 26.86 -14.74 7.86
C ALA A 449 26.02 -13.51 8.24
N SER A 450 26.17 -12.38 7.55
CA SER A 450 25.40 -11.15 7.74
C SER A 450 24.14 -11.07 6.88
N MET A 451 23.90 -12.05 6.00
CA MET A 451 22.75 -12.08 5.11
C MET A 451 21.59 -12.88 5.71
N ARG A 452 20.37 -12.39 5.53
CA ARG A 452 19.14 -13.11 5.88
C ARG A 452 18.48 -13.64 4.60
N VAL A 453 18.19 -14.95 4.59
CA VAL A 453 17.44 -15.62 3.53
C VAL A 453 16.10 -16.06 4.08
N ILE A 454 15.02 -15.78 3.37
CA ILE A 454 13.67 -16.31 3.62
C ILE A 454 13.22 -16.95 2.31
N ALA A 455 12.75 -18.20 2.38
CA ALA A 455 12.16 -18.88 1.24
C ALA A 455 10.96 -19.69 1.68
N GLY A 456 9.90 -19.73 0.88
CA GLY A 456 8.71 -20.45 1.24
C GLY A 456 7.71 -20.62 0.11
N GLY A 457 6.69 -21.42 0.38
CA GLY A 457 5.53 -21.61 -0.45
C GLY A 457 4.27 -21.13 0.26
N PHE A 458 3.27 -20.76 -0.53
CA PHE A 458 1.99 -20.29 0.00
C PHE A 458 0.82 -20.65 -0.92
N GLU A 459 -0.36 -20.69 -0.33
CA GLU A 459 -1.66 -20.67 -1.00
C GLU A 459 -2.56 -19.63 -0.33
N VAL A 460 -3.10 -18.69 -1.12
CA VAL A 460 -4.14 -17.74 -0.68
C VAL A 460 -5.40 -17.99 -1.50
N ARG A 461 -6.54 -18.09 -0.84
CA ARG A 461 -7.83 -18.37 -1.47
C ARG A 461 -8.91 -17.42 -1.00
N LYS A 462 -9.69 -16.89 -1.96
CA LYS A 462 -10.84 -16.03 -1.67
C LYS A 462 -11.95 -16.21 -2.73
N PRO A 463 -13.24 -16.01 -2.38
CA PRO A 463 -14.36 -16.09 -3.32
C PRO A 463 -14.19 -15.15 -4.52
N TYR A 464 -14.63 -15.61 -5.70
CA TYR A 464 -14.72 -14.84 -6.93
C TYR A 464 -16.19 -14.53 -7.24
N PHE A 465 -16.52 -13.25 -7.34
CA PHE A 465 -17.87 -12.78 -7.63
C PHE A 465 -18.01 -12.41 -9.11
N ASN A 466 -19.15 -12.78 -9.72
CA ASN A 466 -19.50 -12.41 -11.09
C ASN A 466 -21.02 -12.57 -11.30
N LEU A 467 -21.54 -12.16 -12.47
CA LEU A 467 -22.93 -12.35 -12.86
C LEU A 467 -23.20 -13.83 -13.22
N ASP A 468 -24.24 -14.40 -12.64
CA ASP A 468 -24.74 -15.73 -13.00
C ASP A 468 -25.65 -15.67 -14.26
N PRO A 469 -26.16 -16.80 -14.79
CA PRO A 469 -27.07 -16.84 -15.95
C PRO A 469 -28.38 -16.08 -15.77
N ASN A 470 -28.79 -15.83 -14.52
CA ASN A 470 -29.98 -15.04 -14.19
C ASN A 470 -29.64 -13.57 -14.00
N ASN A 471 -28.44 -13.16 -14.44
CA ASN A 471 -27.89 -11.82 -14.28
C ASN A 471 -27.77 -11.36 -12.80
N ARG A 472 -27.69 -12.32 -11.85
CA ARG A 472 -27.49 -12.05 -10.44
C ARG A 472 -26.01 -12.05 -10.10
N PHE A 473 -25.51 -11.00 -9.45
CA PHE A 473 -24.12 -10.90 -9.03
C PHE A 473 -23.92 -11.69 -7.71
N THR A 474 -23.14 -12.76 -7.78
CA THR A 474 -22.95 -13.71 -6.67
C THR A 474 -21.58 -14.39 -6.75
N ALA A 475 -21.21 -15.14 -5.69
CA ALA A 475 -19.98 -15.92 -5.71
C ALA A 475 -20.14 -17.14 -6.65
N LEU A 476 -19.34 -17.18 -7.71
CA LEU A 476 -19.36 -18.24 -8.74
C LEU A 476 -18.10 -19.09 -8.78
N GLY A 477 -17.24 -18.93 -7.81
CA GLY A 477 -15.98 -19.67 -7.73
C GLY A 477 -15.01 -19.05 -6.75
N ASP A 478 -13.73 -19.38 -6.92
CA ASP A 478 -12.64 -18.88 -6.10
C ASP A 478 -11.48 -18.34 -6.94
N VAL A 479 -10.81 -17.32 -6.43
CA VAL A 479 -9.44 -16.99 -6.84
C VAL A 479 -8.48 -17.70 -5.90
N ILE A 480 -7.58 -18.49 -6.47
CA ILE A 480 -6.57 -19.25 -5.75
C ILE A 480 -5.19 -18.82 -6.26
N ASN A 481 -4.40 -18.22 -5.40
CA ASN A 481 -3.02 -17.81 -5.70
C ASN A 481 -2.06 -18.74 -4.95
N ARG A 482 -1.38 -19.63 -5.69
CA ARG A 482 -0.31 -20.50 -5.18
C ARG A 482 1.01 -19.97 -5.65
N GLY A 483 2.02 -20.05 -4.81
CA GLY A 483 3.33 -19.60 -5.23
C GLY A 483 4.47 -20.05 -4.32
N ILE A 484 5.67 -19.82 -4.83
CA ILE A 484 6.90 -19.85 -4.06
C ILE A 484 7.55 -18.47 -4.11
N GLU A 485 8.12 -18.06 -3.00
CA GLU A 485 8.81 -16.78 -2.88
C GLU A 485 10.14 -16.95 -2.16
N ALA A 486 11.10 -16.12 -2.51
CA ALA A 486 12.40 -16.07 -1.86
C ALA A 486 12.84 -14.62 -1.68
N SER A 487 13.53 -14.35 -0.60
CA SER A 487 14.11 -13.07 -0.22
C SER A 487 15.50 -13.27 0.33
N ILE A 488 16.45 -12.43 -0.08
CA ILE A 488 17.78 -12.32 0.50
C ILE A 488 18.05 -10.84 0.80
N SER A 489 18.53 -10.53 1.99
CA SER A 489 18.81 -9.14 2.39
C SER A 489 19.99 -9.07 3.36
N GLY A 490 20.74 -7.97 3.29
CA GLY A 490 21.82 -7.66 4.21
C GLY A 490 23.13 -7.27 3.52
N PRO A 491 24.20 -6.98 4.29
CA PRO A 491 25.50 -6.65 3.75
C PRO A 491 26.24 -7.91 3.28
N ILE A 492 26.63 -7.95 2.01
CA ILE A 492 27.55 -8.96 1.44
C ILE A 492 28.98 -8.71 1.95
N MET A 493 29.35 -7.44 2.02
CA MET A 493 30.58 -6.92 2.61
C MET A 493 30.27 -5.53 3.22
N PRO A 494 31.15 -4.95 4.08
CA PRO A 494 30.89 -3.67 4.72
C PRO A 494 30.49 -2.52 3.77
N GLN A 495 31.00 -2.57 2.53
CA GLN A 495 30.77 -1.57 1.51
C GLN A 495 29.57 -1.87 0.60
N LEU A 496 29.04 -3.10 0.58
CA LEU A 496 28.00 -3.53 -0.37
C LEU A 496 26.84 -4.20 0.36
N SER A 497 25.67 -3.58 0.27
CA SER A 497 24.40 -4.14 0.75
C SER A 497 23.56 -4.61 -0.43
N LEU A 498 22.84 -5.71 -0.25
CA LEU A 498 21.95 -6.30 -1.25
C LEU A 498 20.57 -6.56 -0.63
N VAL A 499 19.53 -6.31 -1.41
CA VAL A 499 18.17 -6.80 -1.18
C VAL A 499 17.68 -7.38 -2.49
N ALA A 500 17.35 -8.66 -2.53
CA ALA A 500 16.81 -9.29 -3.73
C ALA A 500 15.72 -10.29 -3.36
N GLY A 501 14.68 -10.34 -4.17
CA GLY A 501 13.58 -11.26 -4.02
C GLY A 501 13.00 -11.73 -5.34
N ALA A 502 12.35 -12.87 -5.30
CA ALA A 502 11.62 -13.44 -6.43
C ALA A 502 10.33 -14.10 -5.95
N VAL A 503 9.28 -14.00 -6.74
CA VAL A 503 8.04 -14.76 -6.56
C VAL A 503 7.63 -15.40 -7.87
N LEU A 504 7.32 -16.71 -7.80
CA LEU A 504 6.68 -17.47 -8.86
C LEU A 504 5.25 -17.76 -8.40
N LEU A 505 4.29 -17.19 -9.10
CA LEU A 505 2.87 -17.24 -8.76
C LEU A 505 2.09 -18.02 -9.80
N GLU A 506 1.20 -18.91 -9.39
CA GLU A 506 0.20 -19.55 -10.23
C GLU A 506 -1.21 -19.11 -9.79
N PRO A 507 -1.68 -17.98 -10.32
CA PRO A 507 -3.00 -17.46 -10.01
C PRO A 507 -4.05 -18.14 -10.89
N VAL A 508 -5.11 -18.69 -10.26
CA VAL A 508 -6.18 -19.43 -10.94
C VAL A 508 -7.53 -18.91 -10.46
N VAL A 509 -8.43 -18.67 -11.40
CA VAL A 509 -9.88 -18.58 -11.16
C VAL A 509 -10.47 -19.95 -11.39
N SER A 510 -11.29 -20.44 -10.46
CA SER A 510 -11.93 -21.77 -10.55
C SER A 510 -13.43 -21.66 -10.25
N GLY A 511 -14.16 -22.70 -10.62
CA GLY A 511 -15.60 -22.81 -10.38
C GLY A 511 -16.45 -22.57 -11.63
N ASP A 512 -17.74 -22.40 -11.43
CA ASP A 512 -18.74 -22.27 -12.50
C ASP A 512 -18.48 -21.10 -13.44
N VAL A 513 -17.88 -20.03 -12.94
CA VAL A 513 -17.56 -18.85 -13.74
C VAL A 513 -16.63 -19.17 -14.92
N VAL A 514 -15.65 -20.07 -14.72
CA VAL A 514 -14.74 -20.54 -15.77
C VAL A 514 -15.38 -21.63 -16.61
N ALA A 515 -16.06 -22.59 -15.97
CA ALA A 515 -16.73 -23.67 -16.66
C ALA A 515 -17.78 -23.18 -17.67
N ARG A 516 -18.39 -22.04 -17.41
CA ARG A 516 -19.39 -21.39 -18.30
C ARG A 516 -18.76 -20.39 -19.28
N GLY A 517 -17.45 -20.21 -19.28
CA GLY A 517 -16.76 -19.26 -20.18
C GLY A 517 -17.04 -17.80 -19.88
N LEU A 518 -17.53 -17.44 -18.67
CA LEU A 518 -17.77 -16.06 -18.25
C LEU A 518 -16.46 -15.31 -17.96
N THR A 519 -15.42 -16.04 -17.63
CA THR A 519 -14.05 -15.55 -17.48
C THR A 519 -13.04 -16.60 -17.89
N GLY A 520 -11.85 -16.18 -18.26
CA GLY A 520 -10.71 -17.09 -18.41
C GLY A 520 -10.19 -17.60 -17.06
N PRO A 521 -9.31 -18.62 -17.06
CA PRO A 521 -8.84 -19.28 -15.85
C PRO A 521 -7.82 -18.46 -15.03
N ARG A 522 -7.50 -17.23 -15.43
CA ARG A 522 -6.57 -16.34 -14.73
C ARG A 522 -7.24 -15.04 -14.33
N PRO A 523 -7.01 -14.55 -13.08
CA PRO A 523 -7.51 -13.24 -12.69
C PRO A 523 -6.84 -12.14 -13.52
N VAL A 524 -7.59 -11.08 -13.80
CA VAL A 524 -7.06 -9.87 -14.43
C VAL A 524 -6.00 -9.25 -13.51
N GLY A 525 -4.91 -8.76 -14.09
CA GLY A 525 -3.78 -8.22 -13.33
C GLY A 525 -2.72 -9.28 -12.95
N ALA A 526 -2.99 -10.57 -13.13
CA ALA A 526 -2.11 -11.65 -12.74
C ALA A 526 -0.73 -11.58 -13.42
N ILE A 527 0.33 -11.57 -12.60
CA ILE A 527 1.73 -11.65 -12.99
C ILE A 527 2.30 -12.94 -12.40
N ARG A 528 2.80 -13.85 -13.26
CA ARG A 528 3.28 -15.16 -12.79
C ARG A 528 4.69 -15.13 -12.21
N ARG A 529 5.54 -14.22 -12.63
CA ARG A 529 6.91 -14.10 -12.15
C ARG A 529 7.26 -12.64 -11.93
N ARG A 530 7.70 -12.33 -10.71
CA ARG A 530 8.23 -11.03 -10.34
C ARG A 530 9.58 -11.23 -9.69
N ILE A 531 10.55 -10.38 -10.03
CA ILE A 531 11.87 -10.34 -9.42
C ILE A 531 12.18 -8.88 -9.11
N GLU A 532 12.71 -8.64 -7.94
CA GLU A 532 13.14 -7.31 -7.49
C GLU A 532 14.52 -7.46 -6.88
N ALA A 533 15.47 -6.61 -7.27
CA ALA A 533 16.81 -6.62 -6.73
C ALA A 533 17.38 -5.21 -6.64
N GLY A 534 17.91 -4.85 -5.48
CA GLY A 534 18.56 -3.58 -5.23
C GLY A 534 19.91 -3.78 -4.54
N ALA A 535 20.91 -3.02 -4.96
CA ALA A 535 22.23 -2.99 -4.33
C ALA A 535 22.67 -1.55 -4.05
N ASP A 536 23.35 -1.34 -2.92
CA ASP A 536 23.98 -0.06 -2.52
C ASP A 536 25.46 -0.32 -2.26
N TRP A 537 26.32 0.30 -3.07
CA TRP A 537 27.76 0.17 -2.99
C TRP A 537 28.45 1.47 -2.57
N ARG A 538 29.28 1.40 -1.54
CA ARG A 538 30.10 2.50 -1.00
C ARG A 538 31.57 2.22 -1.22
N PRO A 539 32.19 2.75 -2.31
CA PRO A 539 33.58 2.47 -2.59
C PRO A 539 34.50 3.05 -1.52
N GLY A 540 35.45 2.24 -1.03
CA GLY A 540 36.37 2.67 0.04
C GLY A 540 37.36 3.77 -0.41
N PHE A 541 37.58 3.92 -1.72
CA PHE A 541 38.45 4.94 -2.29
C PHE A 541 37.81 6.34 -2.40
N ALA A 542 36.49 6.45 -2.23
CA ALA A 542 35.75 7.70 -2.33
C ALA A 542 34.80 7.87 -1.13
N PRO A 543 35.29 8.29 0.04
CA PRO A 543 34.45 8.49 1.22
C PRO A 543 33.29 9.46 0.94
N GLY A 544 32.10 9.09 1.39
CA GLY A 544 30.87 9.88 1.19
C GLY A 544 30.13 9.58 -0.12
N LEU A 545 30.76 8.89 -1.10
CA LEU A 545 30.10 8.50 -2.33
C LEU A 545 29.46 7.11 -2.18
N SER A 546 28.25 6.94 -2.72
CA SER A 546 27.62 5.62 -2.91
C SER A 546 26.88 5.57 -4.24
N PHE A 547 26.79 4.35 -4.78
CA PHE A 547 26.05 4.05 -6.00
C PHE A 547 24.99 3.00 -5.68
N ASP A 548 23.84 3.14 -6.29
CA ASP A 548 22.78 2.15 -6.19
C ASP A 548 22.25 1.76 -7.58
N ILE A 549 21.82 0.52 -7.65
CA ILE A 549 21.10 -0.04 -8.79
C ILE A 549 19.85 -0.76 -8.26
N ASN A 550 18.74 -0.59 -8.96
CA ASN A 550 17.52 -1.35 -8.72
C ASN A 550 17.04 -1.99 -10.03
N VAL A 551 16.61 -3.25 -9.98
CA VAL A 551 16.09 -4.01 -11.11
C VAL A 551 14.75 -4.60 -10.74
N ALA A 552 13.71 -4.22 -11.48
CA ALA A 552 12.34 -4.71 -11.35
C ALA A 552 11.94 -5.48 -12.61
N HIS A 553 11.65 -6.78 -12.47
CA HIS A 553 11.21 -7.64 -13.56
C HIS A 553 9.81 -8.19 -13.29
N ALA A 554 8.92 -8.05 -14.28
CA ALA A 554 7.60 -8.66 -14.27
C ALA A 554 7.37 -9.44 -15.58
N SER A 555 6.95 -10.70 -15.49
CA SER A 555 6.50 -11.47 -16.65
C SER A 555 5.22 -10.84 -17.25
N ARG A 556 4.76 -11.38 -18.38
CA ARG A 556 3.51 -10.91 -18.99
C ARG A 556 2.36 -10.91 -17.96
N GLN A 557 1.47 -9.93 -18.09
CA GLN A 557 0.34 -9.68 -17.20
C GLN A 557 -0.98 -9.88 -17.94
N THR A 558 -1.88 -10.69 -17.40
CA THR A 558 -3.23 -10.90 -17.95
C THR A 558 -4.02 -9.58 -17.91
N ALA A 559 -4.55 -9.13 -19.05
CA ALA A 559 -5.14 -7.81 -19.18
C ALA A 559 -6.67 -7.80 -19.32
N THR A 560 -7.28 -8.90 -19.75
CA THR A 560 -8.72 -8.99 -20.03
C THR A 560 -9.36 -10.10 -19.22
N VAL A 561 -10.68 -10.00 -19.01
CA VAL A 561 -11.48 -11.04 -18.34
C VAL A 561 -11.43 -12.35 -19.13
N ALA A 562 -11.46 -12.31 -20.47
CA ALA A 562 -11.36 -13.50 -21.33
C ALA A 562 -9.96 -14.14 -21.35
N ASN A 563 -8.93 -13.43 -20.87
CA ASN A 563 -7.51 -13.81 -20.91
C ASN A 563 -6.91 -13.88 -22.33
N ASP A 564 -7.50 -13.20 -23.29
CA ASP A 564 -7.08 -13.14 -24.70
C ASP A 564 -6.04 -12.04 -24.97
N VAL A 565 -5.87 -11.06 -24.05
CA VAL A 565 -4.87 -10.01 -24.13
C VAL A 565 -3.92 -10.07 -22.94
N ASN A 566 -2.62 -9.86 -23.20
CA ASN A 566 -1.61 -9.74 -22.16
C ASN A 566 -0.75 -8.48 -22.38
N ILE A 567 -0.41 -7.79 -21.31
CA ILE A 567 0.69 -6.83 -21.31
C ILE A 567 2.01 -7.59 -21.38
N PRO A 568 2.96 -7.20 -22.25
CA PRO A 568 4.24 -7.89 -22.40
C PRO A 568 5.10 -7.88 -21.13
N THR A 569 6.02 -8.82 -21.05
CA THR A 569 7.08 -8.86 -20.03
C THR A 569 7.86 -7.55 -20.04
N ARG A 570 8.21 -7.05 -18.84
CA ARG A 570 8.97 -5.83 -18.65
C ARG A 570 10.11 -6.02 -17.65
N THR A 571 11.21 -5.34 -17.91
CA THR A 571 12.32 -5.16 -16.95
C THR A 571 12.66 -3.69 -16.91
N LEU A 572 12.59 -3.11 -15.72
CA LEU A 572 12.97 -1.73 -15.44
C LEU A 572 14.27 -1.74 -14.66
N VAL A 573 15.17 -0.85 -14.98
CA VAL A 573 16.45 -0.68 -14.29
C VAL A 573 16.59 0.77 -13.90
N ASP A 574 16.80 1.01 -12.62
CA ASP A 574 17.08 2.32 -12.04
C ASP A 574 18.51 2.36 -11.54
N VAL A 575 19.17 3.49 -11.71
CA VAL A 575 20.53 3.72 -11.20
C VAL A 575 20.58 5.04 -10.44
N GLY A 576 21.38 5.08 -9.39
CA GLY A 576 21.53 6.26 -8.57
C GLY A 576 22.94 6.44 -8.03
N ALA A 577 23.24 7.67 -7.66
CA ALA A 577 24.44 8.04 -6.92
C ALA A 577 24.08 8.99 -5.78
N ARG A 578 24.71 8.83 -4.63
CA ARG A 578 24.62 9.73 -3.47
C ARG A 578 26.00 10.23 -3.13
N TYR A 579 26.08 11.52 -2.79
CA TYR A 579 27.27 12.12 -2.23
C TYR A 579 26.94 12.77 -0.89
N ALA A 580 27.45 12.16 0.18
CA ALA A 580 27.34 12.66 1.54
C ALA A 580 28.48 13.64 1.82
N PHE A 581 28.16 14.86 2.25
CA PHE A 581 29.10 15.93 2.56
C PHE A 581 28.59 16.80 3.71
N LYS A 582 29.30 17.86 4.06
CA LYS A 582 28.85 18.85 5.03
C LYS A 582 28.66 20.19 4.34
N LEU A 583 27.43 20.73 4.41
CA LEU A 583 27.13 22.08 3.99
C LEU A 583 27.11 22.98 5.23
N ALA A 584 28.10 23.88 5.37
CA ALA A 584 28.26 24.75 6.53
C ALA A 584 28.16 24.01 7.89
N ARG A 585 28.79 22.83 8.02
CA ARG A 585 28.79 21.88 9.14
C ARG A 585 27.61 20.94 9.23
N ASN A 586 26.52 21.16 8.48
CA ASN A 586 25.32 20.34 8.51
C ASN A 586 25.49 19.08 7.63
N PRO A 587 25.16 17.89 8.11
CA PRO A 587 25.13 16.69 7.30
C PRO A 587 24.22 16.87 6.08
N SER A 588 24.73 16.59 4.90
CA SER A 588 24.01 16.84 3.65
C SER A 588 24.24 15.69 2.68
N VAL A 589 23.23 15.39 1.87
CA VAL A 589 23.31 14.37 0.82
C VAL A 589 22.72 14.95 -0.47
N LEU A 590 23.53 14.96 -1.51
CA LEU A 590 23.05 15.14 -2.88
C LEU A 590 22.82 13.76 -3.49
N ARG A 591 21.61 13.50 -3.96
CA ARG A 591 21.26 12.29 -4.71
C ARG A 591 20.89 12.63 -6.15
N VAL A 592 21.42 11.86 -7.08
CA VAL A 592 21.03 11.87 -8.49
C VAL A 592 20.54 10.47 -8.84
N GLN A 593 19.44 10.38 -9.55
CA GLN A 593 18.80 9.10 -9.91
C GLN A 593 18.27 9.17 -11.33
N ILE A 594 18.38 8.06 -12.04
CA ILE A 594 17.73 7.84 -13.34
C ILE A 594 16.89 6.58 -13.22
N THR A 595 15.57 6.74 -13.27
CA THR A 595 14.63 5.62 -13.29
C THR A 595 14.34 5.20 -14.73
N ASN A 596 14.06 3.89 -14.93
CA ASN A 596 13.83 3.30 -16.24
C ASN A 596 14.90 3.72 -17.26
N ILE A 597 16.19 3.44 -16.96
CA ILE A 597 17.33 3.92 -17.76
C ILE A 597 17.26 3.49 -19.23
N ALA A 598 16.66 2.33 -19.51
CA ALA A 598 16.46 1.81 -20.87
C ALA A 598 15.31 2.51 -21.63
N ASP A 599 14.58 3.42 -20.99
CA ASP A 599 13.40 4.08 -21.54
C ASP A 599 12.34 3.09 -22.06
N PHE A 600 12.12 2.00 -21.29
CA PHE A 600 11.11 1.03 -21.66
C PHE A 600 9.75 1.72 -21.82
N GLN A 601 9.07 1.44 -22.92
CA GLN A 601 7.76 2.00 -23.26
C GLN A 601 6.73 0.87 -23.34
N GLY A 602 5.59 1.07 -22.67
CA GLY A 602 4.53 0.07 -22.63
C GLY A 602 3.28 0.59 -21.94
N TRP A 603 2.40 -0.35 -21.66
CA TRP A 603 1.11 -0.09 -21.04
C TRP A 603 1.08 -0.61 -19.60
N GLU A 604 0.41 0.11 -18.73
CA GLU A 604 0.05 -0.29 -17.39
C GLU A 604 -1.45 -0.60 -17.32
N LEU A 605 -1.82 -1.64 -16.57
CA LEU A 605 -3.20 -2.04 -16.40
C LEU A 605 -3.85 -1.19 -15.29
N ARG A 606 -4.95 -0.50 -15.61
CA ARG A 606 -5.79 0.24 -14.66
C ARG A 606 -7.05 -0.53 -14.26
N GLY A 607 -7.46 -1.48 -15.10
CA GLY A 607 -8.63 -2.32 -14.91
C GLY A 607 -8.72 -3.34 -16.04
N ALA A 608 -9.72 -4.21 -16.03
CA ALA A 608 -9.93 -5.18 -17.09
C ALA A 608 -10.10 -4.50 -18.47
N GLY A 609 -9.12 -4.67 -19.37
CA GLY A 609 -9.13 -4.03 -20.69
C GLY A 609 -8.93 -2.51 -20.67
N ALA A 610 -8.52 -1.93 -19.55
CA ALA A 610 -8.28 -0.50 -19.39
C ALA A 610 -6.80 -0.21 -19.15
N TYR A 611 -6.20 0.67 -19.94
CA TYR A 611 -4.75 0.86 -20.00
C TYR A 611 -4.35 2.33 -19.80
N ASP A 612 -3.15 2.50 -19.22
CA ASP A 612 -2.45 3.76 -19.10
C ASP A 612 -0.98 3.58 -19.53
N LEU A 613 -0.25 4.65 -19.73
CA LEU A 613 1.16 4.59 -20.14
C LEU A 613 2.06 4.27 -18.95
N ILE A 614 3.09 3.44 -19.17
CA ILE A 614 4.19 3.30 -18.20
C ILE A 614 5.04 4.58 -18.22
N GLN A 615 5.48 5.00 -17.03
CA GLN A 615 6.45 6.09 -16.90
C GLN A 615 7.73 5.80 -17.69
N GLY A 616 8.14 6.72 -18.56
CA GLY A 616 9.41 6.65 -19.28
C GLY A 616 10.61 6.93 -18.39
N ARG A 617 11.80 7.00 -19.03
CA ARG A 617 13.03 7.39 -18.33
C ARG A 617 12.86 8.76 -17.67
N LEU A 618 13.25 8.84 -16.39
CA LEU A 618 13.18 10.06 -15.61
C LEU A 618 14.50 10.26 -14.85
N ALA A 619 15.22 11.36 -15.17
CA ALA A 619 16.35 11.82 -14.37
C ALA A 619 15.87 12.83 -13.32
N SER A 620 16.30 12.63 -12.08
CA SER A 620 15.96 13.50 -10.94
C SER A 620 17.18 13.72 -10.06
N ALA A 621 17.17 14.84 -9.35
CA ALA A 621 18.15 15.15 -8.32
C ALA A 621 17.46 15.74 -7.09
N TYR A 622 17.97 15.42 -5.90
CA TYR A 622 17.55 16.08 -4.68
C TYR A 622 18.70 16.29 -3.70
N LEU A 623 18.62 17.39 -2.99
CA LEU A 623 19.52 17.76 -1.91
C LEU A 623 18.76 17.68 -0.59
N THR A 624 19.30 16.91 0.35
CA THR A 624 18.83 16.85 1.72
C THR A 624 19.88 17.49 2.63
N VAL A 625 19.45 18.35 3.52
CA VAL A 625 20.31 19.01 4.53
C VAL A 625 19.67 18.80 5.90
N ASP A 626 20.41 18.23 6.84
CA ASP A 626 20.00 18.06 8.23
C ASP A 626 20.64 19.13 9.12
N PHE A 627 19.84 19.72 10.05
CA PHE A 627 20.23 20.81 10.93
C PHE A 627 20.17 20.39 12.41
#